data_3ebe1fc646e7303b4f26e1c0f98e055d
#
_entry.id   3ebe1fc646e7303b4f26e1c0f98e055d
#
_cell.length_a   1.000
_cell.length_b   1.000
_cell.length_c   1.000
_cell.angle_alpha   90.00
_cell.angle_beta   90.00
_cell.angle_gamma   90.00
#
_symmetry.space_group_name_H-M   'P 1'
#
loop_
_entity.id
_entity.type
_entity.pdbx_description
1 polymer ?
#
loop_
_entity_poly.entity_id
_entity_poly.type
_entity_poly.pdbx_seq_one_letter_code
_entity_poly.pdbx_strand_id
1 'polypeptide(L)'
;LRKTDDQIDFTSKLGYRFKKKEKWYYSALFNFKSQFANGYDYAKDPNNPISHFLAPAYVTSSFGFTWRPTDYFEVLISPVTSKLTLVMDKAISDAGGFGVTPGKNVRSEFGAYVNARFRKEIMTNVTLASRLELFNNYSDANKPNRKNVDVNWETGLLMKVNKVITASLVFQVVCDDDVLKKTQYRQVLGVGFGYKFANR
;
A
#
# COMPACT_ATOMS: atom_id res chain seq x y z
N LEU A 1 -13.62 3.73 -22.55
CA LEU A 1 -13.50 3.23 -21.18
C LEU A 1 -12.32 3.95 -20.52
N ARG A 2 -12.55 4.64 -19.40
CA ARG A 2 -11.48 5.26 -18.61
C ARG A 2 -11.16 4.36 -17.43
N LYS A 3 -9.88 4.14 -17.19
CA LYS A 3 -9.39 3.43 -16.00
C LYS A 3 -9.70 4.27 -14.77
N THR A 4 -10.38 3.68 -13.79
CA THR A 4 -10.68 4.33 -12.50
C THR A 4 -9.76 3.83 -11.40
N ASP A 5 -9.47 2.54 -11.40
CA ASP A 5 -8.56 1.90 -10.44
C ASP A 5 -8.03 0.58 -11.01
N ASP A 6 -6.76 0.30 -10.70
CA ASP A 6 -6.08 -0.91 -11.16
C ASP A 6 -4.83 -1.13 -10.30
N GLN A 7 -4.82 -2.18 -9.51
CA GLN A 7 -3.72 -2.48 -8.61
C GLN A 7 -3.49 -3.98 -8.50
N ILE A 8 -2.23 -4.37 -8.67
CA ILE A 8 -1.72 -5.67 -8.23
C ILE A 8 -1.08 -5.46 -6.86
N ASP A 9 -1.49 -6.20 -5.85
CA ASP A 9 -0.88 -6.18 -4.51
C ASP A 9 -0.66 -7.62 -4.05
N PHE A 10 0.60 -8.04 -4.00
CA PHE A 10 0.99 -9.33 -3.47
C PHE A 10 1.75 -9.12 -2.17
N THR A 11 1.23 -9.66 -1.07
CA THR A 11 1.87 -9.58 0.25
C THR A 11 2.10 -10.98 0.82
N SER A 12 3.34 -11.26 1.20
CA SER A 12 3.72 -12.45 1.96
C SER A 12 4.32 -12.04 3.30
N LYS A 13 3.87 -12.66 4.38
CA LYS A 13 4.36 -12.39 5.73
C LYS A 13 4.64 -13.70 6.45
N LEU A 14 5.87 -13.86 6.91
CA LEU A 14 6.32 -14.96 7.76
C LEU A 14 6.42 -14.47 9.20
N GLY A 15 6.00 -15.29 10.16
CA GLY A 15 6.07 -14.98 11.58
C GLY A 15 6.53 -16.17 12.40
N TYR A 16 7.53 -15.98 13.26
CA TYR A 16 8.00 -16.95 14.23
C TYR A 16 7.73 -16.47 15.65
N ARG A 17 6.93 -17.23 16.42
CA ARG A 17 6.49 -16.83 17.77
C ARG A 17 7.64 -16.79 18.77
N PHE A 18 7.66 -15.78 19.61
CA PHE A 18 8.55 -15.77 20.78
C PHE A 18 8.18 -16.85 21.79
N LYS A 19 9.14 -17.64 22.25
CA LYS A 19 8.90 -18.72 23.22
C LYS A 19 8.27 -18.25 24.54
N LYS A 20 8.56 -17.03 24.99
CA LYS A 20 8.11 -16.48 26.29
C LYS A 20 6.99 -15.43 26.18
N LYS A 21 6.58 -15.00 24.99
CA LYS A 21 5.59 -13.93 24.78
C LYS A 21 4.65 -14.30 23.64
N GLU A 22 3.48 -14.80 23.97
CA GLU A 22 2.52 -15.37 23.03
C GLU A 22 2.01 -14.41 21.95
N LYS A 23 2.05 -13.10 22.21
CA LYS A 23 1.53 -12.05 21.31
C LYS A 23 2.61 -11.40 20.43
N TRP A 24 3.86 -11.85 20.54
CA TRP A 24 4.99 -11.31 19.81
C TRP A 24 5.60 -12.32 18.86
N TYR A 25 5.96 -11.84 17.67
CA TYR A 25 6.54 -12.65 16.61
C TYR A 25 7.73 -11.93 15.99
N TYR A 26 8.82 -12.65 15.69
CA TYR A 26 9.77 -12.23 14.67
C TYR A 26 9.09 -12.30 13.33
N SER A 27 9.24 -11.29 12.50
CA SER A 27 8.48 -11.22 11.25
C SER A 27 9.34 -10.76 10.10
N ALA A 28 9.15 -11.43 8.96
CA ALA A 28 9.62 -10.98 7.66
C ALA A 28 8.40 -10.70 6.79
N LEU A 29 8.37 -9.56 6.12
CA LEU A 29 7.32 -9.16 5.19
C LEU A 29 7.93 -8.87 3.84
N PHE A 30 7.31 -9.38 2.80
CA PHE A 30 7.55 -9.04 1.41
C PHE A 30 6.25 -8.53 0.81
N ASN A 31 6.30 -7.38 0.17
CA ASN A 31 5.16 -6.82 -0.55
C ASN A 31 5.62 -6.35 -1.93
N PHE A 32 4.85 -6.71 -2.93
CA PHE A 32 4.99 -6.25 -4.32
C PHE A 32 3.70 -5.57 -4.74
N LYS A 33 3.80 -4.33 -5.21
CA LYS A 33 2.68 -3.56 -5.76
C LYS A 33 2.99 -3.09 -7.17
N SER A 34 2.03 -3.19 -8.08
CA SER A 34 2.10 -2.65 -9.44
C SER A 34 0.69 -2.45 -9.98
N GLN A 35 0.56 -2.22 -11.28
CA GLN A 35 -0.71 -2.11 -12.00
C GLN A 35 -0.66 -2.92 -13.30
N PHE A 36 -1.81 -3.25 -13.88
CA PHE A 36 -1.88 -3.98 -15.16
C PHE A 36 -1.99 -3.05 -16.37
N ALA A 37 -2.96 -2.15 -16.32
CA ALA A 37 -3.34 -1.34 -17.46
C ALA A 37 -2.66 0.03 -17.43
N ASN A 38 -2.52 0.64 -18.61
CA ASN A 38 -1.96 1.97 -18.73
C ASN A 38 -2.84 3.00 -18.02
N GLY A 39 -2.22 3.90 -17.27
CA GLY A 39 -2.84 5.09 -16.71
C GLY A 39 -2.55 6.31 -17.57
N TYR A 40 -3.52 7.20 -17.72
CA TYR A 40 -3.41 8.41 -18.54
C TYR A 40 -3.85 9.64 -17.75
N ASP A 41 -3.17 10.76 -17.95
CA ASP A 41 -3.67 12.06 -17.49
C ASP A 41 -4.57 12.66 -18.58
N TYR A 42 -5.85 12.32 -18.54
CA TYR A 42 -6.84 12.75 -19.54
C TYR A 42 -7.03 14.27 -19.61
N ALA A 43 -6.55 15.02 -18.61
CA ALA A 43 -6.65 16.47 -18.61
C ALA A 43 -5.47 17.14 -19.33
N LYS A 44 -4.29 16.50 -19.31
CA LYS A 44 -3.06 17.06 -19.89
C LYS A 44 -2.68 16.40 -21.20
N ASP A 45 -2.61 15.06 -21.21
CA ASP A 45 -2.22 14.28 -22.38
C ASP A 45 -2.91 12.92 -22.38
N PRO A 46 -4.00 12.77 -23.14
CA PRO A 46 -4.74 11.52 -23.20
C PRO A 46 -4.06 10.43 -24.05
N ASN A 47 -3.01 10.76 -24.81
CA ASN A 47 -2.37 9.84 -25.75
C ASN A 47 -1.13 9.15 -25.17
N ASN A 48 -0.43 9.81 -24.23
CA ASN A 48 0.76 9.26 -23.61
C ASN A 48 0.45 8.71 -22.21
N PRO A 49 0.76 7.44 -21.92
CA PRO A 49 0.55 6.86 -20.62
C PRO A 49 1.50 7.49 -19.59
N ILE A 50 0.98 7.85 -18.43
CA ILE A 50 1.75 8.32 -17.28
C ILE A 50 2.16 7.18 -16.35
N SER A 51 1.59 5.99 -16.55
CA SER A 51 1.91 4.79 -15.79
C SER A 51 1.44 3.53 -16.52
N HIS A 52 2.14 2.40 -16.31
CA HIS A 52 1.76 1.08 -16.81
C HIS A 52 2.37 -0.05 -15.96
N PHE A 53 2.29 -1.30 -16.41
CA PHE A 53 2.89 -2.44 -15.70
C PHE A 53 4.38 -2.22 -15.45
N LEU A 54 4.84 -2.39 -14.20
CA LEU A 54 6.20 -2.10 -13.72
C LEU A 54 6.67 -0.64 -13.90
N ALA A 55 5.75 0.28 -14.14
CA ALA A 55 6.04 1.72 -14.17
C ALA A 55 4.86 2.53 -13.58
N PRO A 56 4.74 2.60 -12.21
CA PRO A 56 5.69 2.08 -11.21
C PRO A 56 5.40 0.65 -10.76
N ALA A 57 6.44 -0.01 -10.23
CA ALA A 57 6.28 -1.11 -9.30
C ALA A 57 7.02 -0.80 -8.00
N TYR A 58 6.46 -1.25 -6.88
CA TYR A 58 7.03 -1.07 -5.56
C TYR A 58 7.29 -2.43 -4.92
N VAL A 59 8.53 -2.63 -4.46
CA VAL A 59 8.93 -3.83 -3.72
C VAL A 59 9.36 -3.41 -2.34
N THR A 60 8.68 -3.94 -1.30
CA THR A 60 9.03 -3.67 0.09
C THR A 60 9.41 -4.99 0.77
N SER A 61 10.61 -5.02 1.35
CA SER A 61 11.11 -6.14 2.14
C SER A 61 11.45 -5.66 3.54
N SER A 62 10.81 -6.22 4.56
CA SER A 62 10.92 -5.76 5.94
C SER A 62 11.24 -6.91 6.89
N PHE A 63 12.13 -6.66 7.86
CA PHE A 63 12.47 -7.56 8.94
C PHE A 63 12.28 -6.85 10.29
N GLY A 64 11.52 -7.47 11.19
CA GLY A 64 11.20 -6.84 12.46
C GLY A 64 10.34 -7.71 13.37
N PHE A 65 9.47 -7.06 14.11
CA PHE A 65 8.63 -7.68 15.14
C PHE A 65 7.17 -7.38 14.89
N THR A 66 6.32 -8.39 15.02
CA THR A 66 4.87 -8.19 15.01
C THR A 66 4.32 -8.37 16.41
N TRP A 67 3.56 -7.40 16.87
CA TRP A 67 2.73 -7.48 18.05
C TRP A 67 1.28 -7.70 17.63
N ARG A 68 0.69 -8.81 18.08
CA ARG A 68 -0.68 -9.21 17.78
C ARG A 68 -1.44 -9.47 19.08
N PRO A 69 -1.94 -8.42 19.74
CA PRO A 69 -2.65 -8.56 21.02
C PRO A 69 -3.99 -9.28 20.90
N THR A 70 -4.64 -9.16 19.71
CA THR A 70 -5.95 -9.73 19.40
C THR A 70 -5.97 -10.24 17.96
N ASP A 71 -7.00 -11.01 17.59
CA ASP A 71 -7.16 -11.53 16.22
C ASP A 71 -7.54 -10.45 15.19
N TYR A 72 -8.06 -9.32 15.65
CA TYR A 72 -8.50 -8.21 14.81
C TYR A 72 -7.51 -7.05 14.73
N PHE A 73 -6.39 -7.09 15.48
CA PHE A 73 -5.39 -6.03 15.51
C PHE A 73 -3.97 -6.58 15.52
N GLU A 74 -3.13 -6.07 14.62
CA GLU A 74 -1.71 -6.37 14.60
C GLU A 74 -0.89 -5.16 14.20
N VAL A 75 0.33 -5.07 14.72
CA VAL A 75 1.32 -4.06 14.34
C VAL A 75 2.65 -4.73 14.04
N LEU A 76 3.18 -4.53 12.84
CA LEU A 76 4.55 -4.86 12.46
C LEU A 76 5.41 -3.61 12.67
N ILE A 77 6.49 -3.72 13.41
CA ILE A 77 7.51 -2.71 13.59
C ILE A 77 8.81 -3.26 13.01
N SER A 78 9.29 -2.66 11.94
CA SER A 78 10.49 -3.09 11.23
C SER A 78 11.55 -1.99 11.24
N PRO A 79 12.63 -2.13 11.99
CA PRO A 79 13.76 -1.20 11.92
C PRO A 79 14.59 -1.37 10.65
N VAL A 80 14.44 -2.51 9.96
CA VAL A 80 15.19 -2.87 8.75
C VAL A 80 14.22 -3.13 7.63
N THR A 81 14.07 -2.15 6.74
CA THR A 81 13.17 -2.23 5.57
C THR A 81 13.88 -1.67 4.35
N SER A 82 13.82 -2.41 3.26
CA SER A 82 14.19 -1.95 1.91
C SER A 82 12.93 -1.69 1.12
N LYS A 83 12.82 -0.52 0.52
CA LYS A 83 11.75 -0.12 -0.41
C LYS A 83 12.39 0.19 -1.76
N LEU A 84 12.01 -0.54 -2.79
CA LEU A 84 12.48 -0.34 -4.16
C LEU A 84 11.32 0.18 -5.00
N THR A 85 11.55 1.28 -5.69
CA THR A 85 10.64 1.81 -6.71
C THR A 85 11.25 1.50 -8.07
N LEU A 86 10.52 0.75 -8.89
CA LEU A 86 10.92 0.34 -10.23
C LEU A 86 10.09 1.12 -11.25
N VAL A 87 10.76 1.69 -12.25
CA VAL A 87 10.13 2.40 -13.38
C VAL A 87 10.74 1.88 -14.66
N MET A 88 10.14 0.82 -15.22
CA MET A 88 10.70 0.10 -16.37
C MET A 88 10.35 0.75 -17.72
N ASP A 89 9.64 1.88 -17.70
CA ASP A 89 9.40 2.70 -18.88
C ASP A 89 10.47 3.79 -19.03
N LYS A 90 11.07 3.86 -20.21
CA LYS A 90 12.18 4.80 -20.48
C LYS A 90 11.70 6.26 -20.47
N ALA A 91 10.55 6.55 -21.05
CA ALA A 91 10.04 7.94 -21.12
C ALA A 91 9.69 8.45 -19.73
N ILE A 92 9.05 7.62 -18.90
CA ILE A 92 8.69 7.95 -17.54
C ILE A 92 9.93 8.07 -16.65
N SER A 93 10.93 7.18 -16.81
CA SER A 93 12.17 7.23 -16.02
C SER A 93 13.07 8.40 -16.42
N ASP A 94 13.18 8.74 -17.70
CA ASP A 94 13.93 9.90 -18.17
C ASP A 94 13.31 11.22 -17.66
N ALA A 95 11.99 11.26 -17.48
CA ALA A 95 11.29 12.38 -16.87
C ALA A 95 11.39 12.44 -15.32
N GLY A 96 12.04 11.45 -14.67
CA GLY A 96 12.13 11.37 -13.20
C GLY A 96 10.80 10.99 -12.55
N GLY A 97 9.90 10.30 -13.26
CA GLY A 97 8.61 9.87 -12.76
C GLY A 97 8.74 8.99 -11.51
N PHE A 98 7.78 9.08 -10.60
CA PHE A 98 7.73 8.32 -9.33
C PHE A 98 8.97 8.47 -8.43
N GLY A 99 9.69 9.60 -8.55
CA GLY A 99 10.85 9.93 -7.72
C GLY A 99 12.14 9.20 -8.06
N VAL A 100 12.23 8.52 -9.21
CA VAL A 100 13.52 7.99 -9.68
C VAL A 100 14.40 9.12 -10.21
N THR A 101 15.71 8.98 -10.12
CA THR A 101 16.63 9.91 -10.77
C THR A 101 16.44 9.84 -12.29
N PRO A 102 16.31 10.97 -13.01
CA PRO A 102 16.18 10.97 -14.47
C PRO A 102 17.17 10.03 -15.15
N GLY A 103 16.67 9.15 -16.01
CA GLY A 103 17.47 8.13 -16.71
C GLY A 103 17.79 6.88 -15.89
N LYS A 104 17.32 6.78 -14.64
CA LYS A 104 17.45 5.56 -13.82
C LYS A 104 16.10 4.89 -13.61
N ASN A 105 16.09 3.57 -13.72
CA ASN A 105 14.88 2.76 -13.61
C ASN A 105 14.56 2.31 -12.18
N VAL A 106 15.47 2.54 -11.22
CA VAL A 106 15.35 2.05 -9.86
C VAL A 106 15.72 3.13 -8.85
N ARG A 107 14.83 3.34 -7.85
CA ARG A 107 15.12 4.07 -6.62
C ARG A 107 15.13 3.07 -5.48
N SER A 108 16.20 3.07 -4.69
CA SER A 108 16.34 2.22 -3.52
C SER A 108 16.36 3.08 -2.26
N GLU A 109 15.54 2.70 -1.30
CA GLU A 109 15.41 3.37 0.00
C GLU A 109 15.58 2.33 1.10
N PHE A 110 16.16 2.75 2.21
CA PHE A 110 16.38 1.91 3.38
C PHE A 110 15.93 2.67 4.62
N GLY A 111 15.11 2.02 5.48
CA GLY A 111 14.55 2.75 6.60
C GLY A 111 13.78 1.91 7.60
N ALA A 112 13.08 2.61 8.51
CA ALA A 112 12.12 2.03 9.42
C ALA A 112 10.73 1.97 8.77
N TYR A 113 10.00 0.91 9.09
CA TYR A 113 8.63 0.71 8.60
C TYR A 113 7.71 0.24 9.71
N VAL A 114 6.54 0.83 9.78
CA VAL A 114 5.46 0.41 10.68
C VAL A 114 4.23 0.09 9.84
N ASN A 115 3.64 -1.08 10.06
CA ASN A 115 2.39 -1.48 9.42
C ASN A 115 1.41 -1.94 10.49
N ALA A 116 0.38 -1.11 10.75
CA ALA A 116 -0.69 -1.44 11.67
C ALA A 116 -1.94 -1.84 10.87
N ARG A 117 -2.57 -2.94 11.28
CA ARG A 117 -3.78 -3.47 10.66
C ARG A 117 -4.85 -3.71 11.72
N PHE A 118 -6.03 -3.23 11.44
CA PHE A 118 -7.24 -3.45 12.22
C PHE A 118 -8.33 -3.97 11.30
N ARG A 119 -9.00 -5.06 11.68
CA ARG A 119 -10.16 -5.59 10.95
C ARG A 119 -11.12 -6.25 11.92
N LYS A 120 -12.28 -5.65 12.13
CA LYS A 120 -13.30 -6.16 13.06
C LYS A 120 -14.70 -5.91 12.52
N GLU A 121 -15.58 -6.85 12.70
CA GLU A 121 -17.01 -6.63 12.55
C GLU A 121 -17.48 -5.78 13.75
N ILE A 122 -17.84 -4.52 13.49
CA ILE A 122 -18.22 -3.53 14.50
C ILE A 122 -19.73 -3.51 14.76
N MET A 123 -20.50 -3.94 13.76
CA MET A 123 -21.95 -4.14 13.82
C MET A 123 -22.30 -5.34 12.94
N THR A 124 -23.47 -5.94 13.14
CA THR A 124 -23.96 -7.03 12.27
C THR A 124 -23.85 -6.63 10.79
N ASN A 125 -23.13 -7.42 10.02
CA ASN A 125 -22.87 -7.19 8.60
C ASN A 125 -22.02 -5.94 8.26
N VAL A 126 -21.41 -5.28 9.24
CA VAL A 126 -20.56 -4.11 9.01
C VAL A 126 -19.16 -4.38 9.55
N THR A 127 -18.18 -4.47 8.65
CA THR A 127 -16.77 -4.66 9.00
C THR A 127 -16.00 -3.36 8.79
N LEU A 128 -15.33 -2.89 9.84
CA LEU A 128 -14.32 -1.83 9.74
C LEU A 128 -12.96 -2.50 9.48
N ALA A 129 -12.30 -2.06 8.40
CA ALA A 129 -10.94 -2.43 8.07
C ALA A 129 -10.10 -1.16 7.97
N SER A 130 -8.96 -1.11 8.67
CA SER A 130 -8.04 0.01 8.63
C SER A 130 -6.61 -0.49 8.52
N ARG A 131 -5.80 0.15 7.67
CA ARG A 131 -4.37 -0.11 7.47
C ARG A 131 -3.61 1.19 7.49
N LEU A 132 -2.63 1.29 8.39
CA LEU A 132 -1.69 2.39 8.47
C LEU A 132 -0.29 1.89 8.15
N GLU A 133 0.35 2.49 7.18
CA GLU A 133 1.73 2.25 6.80
C GLU A 133 2.52 3.54 7.01
N LEU A 134 3.62 3.44 7.76
CA LEU A 134 4.55 4.53 7.99
C LEU A 134 5.93 4.08 7.54
N PHE A 135 6.62 4.91 6.76
CA PHE A 135 8.00 4.65 6.37
C PHE A 135 8.87 5.88 6.62
N ASN A 136 10.00 5.67 7.25
CA ASN A 136 11.00 6.71 7.48
C ASN A 136 12.31 6.29 6.80
N ASN A 137 12.74 7.07 5.80
CA ASN A 137 13.93 6.78 5.01
C ASN A 137 15.19 7.23 5.74
N TYR A 138 16.11 6.29 6.06
CA TYR A 138 17.40 6.60 6.66
C TYR A 138 18.43 7.12 5.65
N SER A 139 18.23 6.80 4.35
CA SER A 139 19.17 7.06 3.26
C SER A 139 18.91 8.37 2.53
N ASP A 140 17.93 9.17 2.99
CA ASP A 140 17.63 10.43 2.34
C ASP A 140 18.83 11.37 2.38
N ALA A 141 19.31 11.76 1.20
CA ALA A 141 20.43 12.68 1.03
C ALA A 141 20.09 14.11 1.49
N ASN A 142 18.81 14.47 1.47
CA ASN A 142 18.31 15.75 1.97
C ASN A 142 18.08 15.67 3.48
N LYS A 143 19.05 16.14 4.27
CA LYS A 143 18.98 16.14 5.74
C LYS A 143 17.69 16.71 6.34
N PRO A 144 17.05 17.77 5.78
CA PRO A 144 15.74 18.23 6.24
C PRO A 144 14.64 17.18 6.13
N ASN A 145 14.69 16.33 5.12
CA ASN A 145 13.66 15.32 4.82
C ASN A 145 13.79 14.03 5.63
N ARG A 146 14.92 13.81 6.34
CA ARG A 146 15.08 12.65 7.24
C ARG A 146 14.05 12.59 8.37
N LYS A 147 13.39 13.69 8.67
CA LYS A 147 12.29 13.77 9.65
C LYS A 147 10.93 13.50 9.02
N ASN A 148 10.84 13.44 7.69
CA ASN A 148 9.61 13.19 7.00
C ASN A 148 9.29 11.69 7.06
N VAL A 149 8.08 11.39 7.41
CA VAL A 149 7.55 10.04 7.46
C VAL A 149 6.51 9.94 6.36
N ASP A 150 6.76 9.02 5.42
CA ASP A 150 5.73 8.67 4.44
C ASP A 150 4.57 8.01 5.18
N VAL A 151 3.38 8.46 4.91
CA VAL A 151 2.15 7.96 5.52
C VAL A 151 1.22 7.45 4.42
N ASN A 152 0.77 6.22 4.54
CA ASN A 152 -0.33 5.67 3.76
C ASN A 152 -1.35 5.07 4.72
N TRP A 153 -2.45 5.77 4.90
CA TRP A 153 -3.54 5.34 5.77
C TRP A 153 -4.78 5.06 4.93
N GLU A 154 -5.24 3.84 4.97
CA GLU A 154 -6.47 3.41 4.34
C GLU A 154 -7.44 2.90 5.40
N THR A 155 -8.68 3.35 5.36
CA THR A 155 -9.74 2.85 6.20
C THR A 155 -11.00 2.64 5.38
N GLY A 156 -11.72 1.55 5.65
CA GLY A 156 -12.91 1.19 4.89
C GLY A 156 -13.98 0.54 5.75
N LEU A 157 -15.22 0.84 5.42
CA LEU A 157 -16.40 0.14 5.89
C LEU A 157 -16.88 -0.81 4.80
N LEU A 158 -17.00 -2.08 5.15
CA LEU A 158 -17.55 -3.14 4.29
C LEU A 158 -18.90 -3.54 4.85
N MET A 159 -19.97 -3.30 4.10
CA MET A 159 -21.35 -3.51 4.53
C MET A 159 -21.98 -4.61 3.66
N LYS A 160 -22.40 -5.70 4.27
CA LYS A 160 -23.19 -6.75 3.59
C LYS A 160 -24.65 -6.38 3.64
N VAL A 161 -25.21 -5.92 2.53
CA VAL A 161 -26.64 -5.58 2.43
C VAL A 161 -27.49 -6.85 2.44
N ASN A 162 -27.05 -7.87 1.67
CA ASN A 162 -27.66 -9.20 1.66
C ASN A 162 -26.63 -10.26 1.20
N LYS A 163 -27.08 -11.49 0.84
CA LYS A 163 -26.23 -12.60 0.38
C LYS A 163 -25.49 -12.32 -0.92
N VAL A 164 -25.93 -11.34 -1.71
CA VAL A 164 -25.45 -11.04 -3.05
C VAL A 164 -24.84 -9.65 -3.14
N ILE A 165 -25.38 -8.67 -2.40
CA ILE A 165 -25.01 -7.26 -2.51
C ILE A 165 -24.12 -6.86 -1.32
N THR A 166 -23.01 -6.24 -1.64
CA THR A 166 -22.11 -5.59 -0.67
C THR A 166 -21.90 -4.13 -1.04
N ALA A 167 -21.86 -3.24 -0.05
CA ALA A 167 -21.44 -1.86 -0.22
C ALA A 167 -20.10 -1.64 0.49
N SER A 168 -19.26 -0.79 -0.06
CA SER A 168 -17.97 -0.42 0.55
C SER A 168 -17.77 1.08 0.47
N LEU A 169 -17.28 1.67 1.57
CA LEU A 169 -16.80 3.04 1.62
C LEU A 169 -15.33 2.98 2.03
N VAL A 170 -14.45 3.47 1.17
CA VAL A 170 -13.00 3.49 1.42
C VAL A 170 -12.52 4.92 1.43
N PHE A 171 -11.74 5.27 2.44
CA PHE A 171 -11.05 6.53 2.57
C PHE A 171 -9.54 6.26 2.68
N GLN A 172 -8.75 6.98 1.89
CA GLN A 172 -7.29 6.84 1.88
C GLN A 172 -6.62 8.22 1.95
N VAL A 173 -5.57 8.28 2.75
CA VAL A 173 -4.68 9.45 2.88
C VAL A 173 -3.27 8.98 2.55
N VAL A 174 -2.61 9.67 1.63
CA VAL A 174 -1.21 9.42 1.27
C VAL A 174 -0.42 10.71 1.41
N CYS A 175 0.65 10.65 2.19
CA CYS A 175 1.65 11.71 2.31
C CYS A 175 3.00 11.07 1.98
N ASP A 176 3.60 11.45 0.86
CA ASP A 176 4.92 11.02 0.41
C ASP A 176 5.58 12.23 -0.26
N ASP A 177 6.46 12.89 0.47
CA ASP A 177 7.09 14.14 0.03
C ASP A 177 8.08 13.94 -1.12
N ASP A 178 8.56 12.71 -1.32
CA ASP A 178 9.45 12.34 -2.42
C ASP A 178 8.73 12.25 -3.76
N VAL A 179 7.43 11.95 -3.72
CA VAL A 179 6.59 11.84 -4.92
C VAL A 179 5.78 13.12 -5.13
N LEU A 180 5.12 13.63 -4.09
CA LEU A 180 4.33 14.85 -4.17
C LEU A 180 4.30 15.56 -2.81
N LYS A 181 4.77 16.83 -2.76
CA LYS A 181 4.79 17.67 -1.54
C LYS A 181 3.38 18.13 -1.10
N LYS A 182 2.37 17.29 -1.28
CA LYS A 182 0.99 17.55 -0.87
C LYS A 182 0.33 16.26 -0.41
N THR A 183 -0.42 16.34 0.68
CA THR A 183 -1.29 15.25 1.13
C THR A 183 -2.35 14.94 0.08
N GLN A 184 -2.44 13.68 -0.30
CA GLN A 184 -3.40 13.18 -1.27
C GLN A 184 -4.54 12.49 -0.51
N TYR A 185 -5.77 12.77 -0.92
CA TYR A 185 -6.97 12.14 -0.37
C TYR A 185 -7.70 11.39 -1.48
N ARG A 186 -8.15 10.18 -1.18
CA ARG A 186 -8.98 9.37 -2.05
C ARG A 186 -10.18 8.88 -1.27
N GLN A 187 -11.36 9.00 -1.87
CA GLN A 187 -12.60 8.46 -1.33
C GLN A 187 -13.29 7.65 -2.42
N VAL A 188 -13.69 6.43 -2.10
CA VAL A 188 -14.36 5.52 -3.04
C VAL A 188 -15.58 4.92 -2.36
N LEU A 189 -16.73 5.08 -2.99
CA LEU A 189 -17.95 4.34 -2.68
C LEU A 189 -18.15 3.27 -3.75
N GLY A 190 -18.22 2.02 -3.35
CA GLY A 190 -18.41 0.88 -4.22
C GLY A 190 -19.64 0.07 -3.86
N VAL A 191 -20.30 -0.48 -4.88
CA VAL A 191 -21.34 -1.50 -4.73
C VAL A 191 -20.90 -2.73 -5.50
N GLY A 192 -20.77 -3.84 -4.80
CA GLY A 192 -20.34 -5.12 -5.36
C GLY A 192 -21.47 -6.14 -5.38
N PHE A 193 -21.46 -6.98 -6.40
CA PHE A 193 -22.34 -8.14 -6.52
C PHE A 193 -21.50 -9.41 -6.45
N GLY A 194 -21.82 -10.31 -5.53
CA GLY A 194 -21.11 -11.57 -5.35
C GLY A 194 -22.08 -12.73 -5.15
N TYR A 195 -21.87 -13.81 -5.86
CA TYR A 195 -22.66 -15.03 -5.71
C TYR A 195 -21.72 -16.20 -5.32
N LYS A 196 -22.07 -16.94 -4.26
CA LYS A 196 -21.34 -18.14 -3.88
C LYS A 196 -22.03 -19.36 -4.49
N PHE A 197 -21.36 -20.02 -5.42
CA PHE A 197 -21.74 -21.35 -5.85
C PHE A 197 -21.27 -22.35 -4.76
N ALA A 198 -22.18 -22.79 -3.91
CA ALA A 198 -21.88 -23.87 -2.98
C ALA A 198 -22.27 -25.20 -3.67
N ASN A 199 -21.30 -26.04 -4.03
CA ASN A 199 -21.57 -27.45 -4.25
C ASN A 199 -21.92 -28.05 -2.87
N ARG A 200 -23.12 -28.61 -2.77
CA ARG A 200 -23.53 -29.47 -1.67
C ARG A 200 -22.85 -30.81 -1.80
#